data_c625e662cbff78a84b8792b08c0ffc77
#
_entry.id   c625e662cbff78a84b8792b08c0ffc77
#
_cell.length_a   1.000
_cell.length_b   1.000
_cell.length_c   1.000
_cell.angle_alpha   90.00
_cell.angle_beta   90.00
_cell.angle_gamma   90.00
#
_symmetry.space_group_name_H-M   'P 1'
#
loop_
_entity.id
_entity.type
_entity.pdbx_description
1 polymer ?
#
loop_
_entity_poly.entity_id
_entity_poly.type
_entity_poly.pdbx_seq_one_letter_code
_entity_poly.pdbx_strand_id
1 'polypeptide(L)'
;MLFRSLANGDIREAVLTPADFGLDAVPLAALVGGDAAENASIARAVLAGEPGARRTAVLMNAGASLCVTGLASTPREAAQKAGELIDSGAALAKLDEWVAFSQGLRGAP
;
A
#
# COMPACT_ATOMS: atom_id res chain seq x y z
N MET A 1 -12.29 -6.84 -0.64
CA MET A 1 -11.69 -6.59 0.69
C MET A 1 -12.80 -6.38 1.71
N LEU A 2 -12.90 -7.23 2.70
CA LEU A 2 -13.77 -6.99 3.86
C LEU A 2 -13.11 -5.95 4.75
N PHE A 3 -13.86 -4.92 5.09
CA PHE A 3 -13.37 -3.79 5.86
C PHE A 3 -14.26 -3.57 7.08
N ARG A 4 -13.65 -3.50 8.25
CA ARG A 4 -14.32 -3.10 9.48
C ARG A 4 -13.66 -1.86 10.03
N SER A 5 -14.44 -0.84 10.32
CA SER A 5 -13.93 0.40 10.88
C SER A 5 -14.59 0.69 12.23
N LEU A 6 -13.76 1.14 13.17
CA LEU A 6 -14.20 1.65 14.45
C LEU A 6 -13.98 3.15 14.47
N ALA A 7 -15.06 3.91 14.61
CA ALA A 7 -15.01 5.36 14.74
C ALA A 7 -16.11 5.82 15.71
N ASN A 8 -15.78 6.70 16.64
CA ASN A 8 -16.72 7.27 17.61
C ASN A 8 -17.53 6.21 18.38
N GLY A 9 -16.92 5.07 18.70
CA GLY A 9 -17.57 3.98 19.39
C GLY A 9 -18.41 3.03 18.53
N ASP A 10 -18.57 3.32 17.24
CA ASP A 10 -19.35 2.52 16.30
C ASP A 10 -18.45 1.67 15.40
N ILE A 11 -18.83 0.40 15.25
CA ILE A 11 -18.17 -0.53 14.32
C ILE A 11 -19.06 -0.65 13.08
N ARG A 12 -18.45 -0.41 11.90
CA ARG A 12 -19.11 -0.56 10.61
C ARG A 12 -18.39 -1.60 9.76
N GLU A 13 -19.15 -2.41 9.05
CA GLU A 13 -18.63 -3.33 8.05
C GLU A 13 -18.93 -2.81 6.66
N ALA A 14 -17.97 -2.97 5.76
CA ALA A 14 -18.15 -2.69 4.35
C ALA A 14 -17.30 -3.64 3.52
N VAL A 15 -17.73 -3.89 2.29
CA VAL A 15 -16.91 -4.58 1.29
C VAL A 15 -16.40 -3.53 0.32
N LEU A 16 -15.09 -3.40 0.22
CA LEU A 16 -14.44 -2.50 -0.71
C LEU A 16 -13.90 -3.31 -1.89
N THR A 17 -14.14 -2.80 -3.08
CA THR A 17 -13.66 -3.37 -4.35
C THR A 17 -12.65 -2.45 -4.99
N PRO A 18 -11.83 -2.91 -5.95
CA PRO A 18 -10.94 -2.02 -6.69
C PRO A 18 -11.65 -0.81 -7.29
N ALA A 19 -12.89 -0.99 -7.76
CA ALA A 19 -13.68 0.12 -8.33
C ALA A 19 -13.93 1.25 -7.34
N ASP A 20 -14.10 0.94 -6.05
CA ASP A 20 -14.27 1.98 -5.01
C ASP A 20 -13.06 2.89 -4.90
N PHE A 21 -11.87 2.35 -5.23
CA PHE A 21 -10.61 3.11 -5.26
C PHE A 21 -10.32 3.72 -6.64
N GLY A 22 -11.21 3.55 -7.61
CA GLY A 22 -10.98 4.00 -8.98
C GLY A 22 -9.97 3.15 -9.74
N LEU A 23 -9.79 1.89 -9.35
CA LEU A 23 -8.83 0.95 -9.90
C LEU A 23 -9.54 -0.22 -10.57
N ASP A 24 -8.84 -0.87 -11.51
CA ASP A 24 -9.35 -2.07 -12.18
C ASP A 24 -9.08 -3.32 -11.33
N ALA A 25 -9.99 -4.28 -11.40
CA ALA A 25 -9.79 -5.59 -10.78
C ALA A 25 -8.62 -6.32 -11.44
N VAL A 26 -7.84 -7.01 -10.63
CA VAL A 26 -6.70 -7.80 -11.10
C VAL A 26 -6.84 -9.25 -10.62
N PRO A 27 -6.38 -10.24 -11.40
CA PRO A 27 -6.44 -11.63 -10.95
C PRO A 27 -5.47 -11.88 -9.79
N LEU A 28 -5.90 -12.70 -8.83
CA LEU A 28 -5.08 -13.03 -7.67
C LEU A 28 -3.72 -13.65 -8.06
N ALA A 29 -3.71 -14.44 -9.14
CA ALA A 29 -2.48 -15.05 -9.66
C ALA A 29 -1.41 -14.02 -10.05
N ALA A 30 -1.79 -12.79 -10.39
CA ALA A 30 -0.86 -11.72 -10.71
C ALA A 30 -0.14 -11.14 -9.48
N LEU A 31 -0.57 -11.51 -8.27
CA LEU A 31 -0.01 -11.02 -7.01
C LEU A 31 0.93 -12.04 -6.35
N VAL A 32 1.19 -13.17 -7.02
CA VAL A 32 2.08 -14.20 -6.47
C VAL A 32 3.50 -13.66 -6.33
N GLY A 33 4.08 -13.88 -5.16
CA GLY A 33 5.48 -13.56 -4.88
C GLY A 33 6.38 -14.78 -4.96
N GLY A 34 7.56 -14.67 -4.40
CA GLY A 34 8.55 -15.72 -4.34
C GLY A 34 9.27 -15.72 -2.99
N ASP A 35 10.57 -15.96 -3.01
CA ASP A 35 11.39 -15.89 -1.82
C ASP A 35 11.61 -14.43 -1.34
N ALA A 36 12.36 -14.26 -0.26
CA ALA A 36 12.60 -12.92 0.31
C ALA A 36 13.30 -11.97 -0.67
N ALA A 37 14.27 -12.48 -1.45
CA ALA A 37 15.00 -11.68 -2.42
C ALA A 37 14.10 -11.23 -3.58
N GLU A 38 13.27 -12.13 -4.10
CA GLU A 38 12.29 -11.82 -5.14
C GLU A 38 11.27 -10.82 -4.64
N ASN A 39 10.74 -11.01 -3.44
CA ASN A 39 9.75 -10.10 -2.86
C ASN A 39 10.33 -8.72 -2.58
N ALA A 40 11.59 -8.62 -2.20
CA ALA A 40 12.28 -7.34 -2.04
C ALA A 40 12.40 -6.61 -3.37
N SER A 41 12.75 -7.32 -4.45
CA SER A 41 12.79 -6.76 -5.81
C SER A 41 11.41 -6.27 -6.26
N ILE A 42 10.37 -7.06 -6.00
CA ILE A 42 8.98 -6.69 -6.33
C ILE A 42 8.58 -5.41 -5.57
N ALA A 43 8.86 -5.35 -4.28
CA ALA A 43 8.53 -4.18 -3.46
C ALA A 43 9.23 -2.92 -4.00
N ARG A 44 10.51 -3.01 -4.31
CA ARG A 44 11.26 -1.87 -4.87
C ARG A 44 10.74 -1.44 -6.23
N ALA A 45 10.39 -2.39 -7.10
CA ALA A 45 9.82 -2.08 -8.41
C ALA A 45 8.50 -1.33 -8.29
N VAL A 46 7.59 -1.78 -7.41
CA VAL A 46 6.32 -1.09 -7.17
C VAL A 46 6.56 0.31 -6.63
N LEU A 47 7.42 0.46 -5.63
CA LEU A 47 7.70 1.77 -5.02
C LEU A 47 8.51 2.70 -5.94
N ALA A 48 9.17 2.15 -6.96
CA ALA A 48 9.80 2.94 -8.03
C ALA A 48 8.79 3.40 -9.10
N GLY A 49 7.52 2.98 -8.99
CA GLY A 49 6.45 3.43 -9.87
C GLY A 49 6.02 2.43 -10.93
N GLU A 50 6.49 1.18 -10.88
CA GLU A 50 6.10 0.16 -11.85
C GLU A 50 4.58 -0.02 -11.87
N PRO A 51 3.92 0.09 -13.04
CA PRO A 51 2.48 -0.14 -13.15
C PRO A 51 2.14 -1.62 -13.08
N GLY A 52 0.88 -1.94 -12.87
CA GLY A 52 0.37 -3.30 -12.94
C GLY A 52 -0.39 -3.74 -11.69
N ALA A 53 -0.67 -5.04 -11.60
CA ALA A 53 -1.52 -5.63 -10.57
C ALA A 53 -0.97 -5.41 -9.15
N ARG A 54 0.33 -5.51 -8.97
CA ARG A 54 0.96 -5.32 -7.65
C ARG A 54 0.83 -3.88 -7.16
N ARG A 55 1.00 -2.92 -8.07
CA ARG A 55 0.74 -1.51 -7.76
C ARG A 55 -0.72 -1.31 -7.33
N THR A 56 -1.66 -1.90 -8.05
CA THR A 56 -3.09 -1.83 -7.71
C THR A 56 -3.35 -2.31 -6.27
N ALA A 57 -2.80 -3.46 -5.90
CA ALA A 57 -2.95 -4.01 -4.55
C ALA A 57 -2.35 -3.08 -3.48
N VAL A 58 -1.19 -2.52 -3.74
CA VAL A 58 -0.53 -1.57 -2.83
C VAL A 58 -1.37 -0.30 -2.67
N LEU A 59 -1.88 0.26 -3.77
CA LEU A 59 -2.73 1.45 -3.73
C LEU A 59 -4.01 1.22 -2.94
N MET A 60 -4.63 0.05 -3.04
CA MET A 60 -5.81 -0.29 -2.25
C MET A 60 -5.50 -0.34 -0.75
N ASN A 61 -4.44 -1.05 -0.37
CA ASN A 61 -4.08 -1.22 1.03
C ASN A 61 -3.60 0.10 1.66
N ALA A 62 -2.72 0.81 1.00
CA ALA A 62 -2.26 2.12 1.44
C ALA A 62 -3.40 3.13 1.48
N GLY A 63 -4.28 3.09 0.48
CA GLY A 63 -5.46 3.94 0.43
C GLY A 63 -6.40 3.70 1.61
N ALA A 64 -6.67 2.43 1.95
CA ALA A 64 -7.46 2.09 3.13
C ALA A 64 -6.85 2.67 4.41
N SER A 65 -5.53 2.59 4.55
CA SER A 65 -4.81 3.18 5.69
C SER A 65 -4.95 4.70 5.74
N LEU A 66 -4.88 5.38 4.60
CA LEU A 66 -5.08 6.83 4.53
C LEU A 66 -6.51 7.25 4.92
N CYS A 67 -7.51 6.44 4.59
CA CYS A 67 -8.88 6.67 5.03
C CYS A 67 -9.01 6.51 6.56
N VAL A 68 -8.42 5.46 7.12
CA VAL A 68 -8.47 5.19 8.56
C VAL A 68 -7.82 6.31 9.37
N THR A 69 -6.72 6.86 8.88
CA THR A 69 -5.99 7.95 9.56
C THR A 69 -6.61 9.33 9.32
N GLY A 70 -7.65 9.44 8.50
CA GLY A 70 -8.30 10.70 8.20
C GLY A 70 -7.55 11.56 7.19
N LEU A 71 -6.49 11.04 6.57
CA LEU A 71 -5.71 11.78 5.56
C LEU A 71 -6.37 11.78 4.18
N ALA A 72 -7.39 10.97 3.99
CA ALA A 72 -8.23 10.96 2.80
C ALA A 72 -9.69 10.72 3.20
N SER A 73 -10.63 11.33 2.48
CA SER A 73 -12.06 11.26 2.78
C SER A 73 -12.76 10.12 2.06
N THR A 74 -12.24 9.70 0.92
CA THR A 74 -12.82 8.64 0.09
C THR A 74 -11.74 7.65 -0.36
N PRO A 75 -12.11 6.38 -0.64
CA PRO A 75 -11.16 5.42 -1.19
C PRO A 75 -10.49 5.90 -2.48
N ARG A 76 -11.22 6.55 -3.36
CA ARG A 76 -10.68 7.08 -4.63
C ARG A 76 -9.61 8.15 -4.38
N GLU A 77 -9.90 9.12 -3.53
CA GLU A 77 -8.93 10.14 -3.11
C GLU A 77 -7.70 9.51 -2.45
N ALA A 78 -7.92 8.52 -1.60
CA ALA A 78 -6.86 7.81 -0.91
C ALA A 78 -5.92 7.08 -1.87
N ALA A 79 -6.46 6.39 -2.88
CA ALA A 79 -5.65 5.72 -3.89
C ALA A 79 -4.83 6.73 -4.71
N GLN A 80 -5.39 7.89 -5.03
CA GLN A 80 -4.66 8.95 -5.72
C GLN A 80 -3.49 9.47 -4.88
N LYS A 81 -3.71 9.74 -3.60
CA LYS A 81 -2.64 10.17 -2.68
C LYS A 81 -1.54 9.11 -2.52
N ALA A 82 -1.92 7.85 -2.40
CA ALA A 82 -0.96 6.74 -2.36
C ALA A 82 -0.13 6.68 -3.64
N GLY A 83 -0.76 6.86 -4.81
CA GLY A 83 -0.08 6.92 -6.10
C GLY A 83 0.92 8.08 -6.18
N GLU A 84 0.55 9.24 -5.69
CA GLU A 84 1.44 10.42 -5.65
C GLU A 84 2.66 10.17 -4.76
N LEU A 85 2.49 9.50 -3.62
CA LEU A 85 3.60 9.16 -2.74
C LEU A 85 4.59 8.19 -3.39
N ILE A 86 4.10 7.26 -4.21
CA ILE A 86 4.93 6.35 -4.99
C ILE A 86 5.64 7.12 -6.11
N ASP A 87 4.88 7.84 -6.91
CA ASP A 87 5.40 8.50 -8.13
C ASP A 87 6.35 9.66 -7.84
N SER A 88 6.22 10.28 -6.67
CA SER A 88 7.15 11.32 -6.20
C SER A 88 8.48 10.76 -5.68
N GLY A 89 8.57 9.46 -5.44
CA GLY A 89 9.74 8.83 -4.83
C GLY A 89 9.74 8.83 -3.30
N ALA A 90 8.75 9.45 -2.67
CA ALA A 90 8.69 9.57 -1.21
C ALA A 90 8.57 8.20 -0.52
N ALA A 91 7.77 7.30 -1.09
CA ALA A 91 7.58 5.96 -0.53
C ALA A 91 8.86 5.12 -0.63
N LEU A 92 9.57 5.18 -1.76
CA LEU A 92 10.84 4.48 -1.93
C LEU A 92 11.92 5.02 -0.98
N ALA A 93 11.98 6.33 -0.83
CA ALA A 93 12.91 6.97 0.12
C ALA A 93 12.62 6.50 1.56
N LYS A 94 11.35 6.37 1.92
CA LYS A 94 10.97 5.87 3.24
C LYS A 94 11.39 4.41 3.45
N LEU A 95 11.28 3.58 2.42
CA LEU A 95 11.77 2.20 2.48
C LEU A 95 13.29 2.17 2.73
N ASP A 96 14.06 2.97 2.00
CA ASP A 96 15.51 3.03 2.16
C ASP A 96 15.91 3.50 3.57
N GLU A 97 15.20 4.47 4.09
CA GLU A 97 15.39 4.95 5.48
C GLU A 97 15.09 3.84 6.49
N TRP A 98 14.01 3.10 6.29
CA TRP A 98 13.63 1.98 7.15
C TRP A 98 14.65 0.85 7.09
N VAL A 99 15.14 0.51 5.90
CA VAL A 99 16.18 -0.52 5.72
C VAL A 99 17.46 -0.12 6.46
N ALA A 100 17.91 1.11 6.30
CA ALA A 100 19.11 1.62 6.99
C ALA A 100 18.96 1.58 8.51
N PHE A 101 17.79 1.99 9.02
CA PHE A 101 17.49 1.93 10.45
C PHE A 101 17.51 0.50 10.97
N SER A 102 16.85 -0.43 10.25
CA SER A 102 16.80 -1.85 10.61
C SER A 102 18.20 -2.49 10.64
N GLN A 103 19.03 -2.17 9.65
CA GLN A 103 20.42 -2.66 9.62
C GLN A 103 21.26 -2.11 10.77
N GLY A 104 21.04 -0.88 11.15
CA GLY A 104 21.68 -0.28 12.34
C GLY A 104 21.33 -1.01 13.64
N LEU A 105 20.07 -1.48 13.76
CA LEU A 105 19.65 -2.26 14.92
C LEU A 105 20.31 -3.65 14.96
N ARG A 106 20.59 -4.25 13.81
CA ARG A 106 21.29 -5.55 13.75
C ARG A 106 22.73 -5.47 14.27
N GLY A 107 23.37 -4.34 14.13
CA GLY A 107 24.71 -4.11 14.64
C GLY A 107 24.75 -3.72 16.13
N ALA A 108 23.57 -3.53 16.77
CA ALA A 108 23.50 -3.18 18.19
C ALA A 108 23.80 -4.41 19.07
N PRO A 109 24.56 -4.25 20.15
CA PRO A 109 24.83 -5.34 21.09
C PRO A 109 23.58 -5.79 21.86
#